data_fe3f2f7ce08250629573a09f97ca7cf3
#
_entry.id   fe3f2f7ce08250629573a09f97ca7cf3
#
_cell.length_a   1.000
_cell.length_b   1.000
_cell.length_c   1.000
_cell.angle_alpha   90.00
_cell.angle_beta   90.00
_cell.angle_gamma   90.00
#
_symmetry.space_group_name_H-M   'P 1'
#
loop_
_entity.id
_entity.type
_entity.pdbx_description
1 polymer ?
#
loop_
_entity_poly.entity_id
_entity_poly.type
_entity_poly.pdbx_seq_one_letter_code
_entity_poly.pdbx_strand_id
1 'polypeptide(L)'
;EIAGINENTPNPPGGVIRRLGDSQKPNGVLEETAGFAIQSFLPSAENGNELIHGGLLDYARYGITTAQDGASSLGVINELRSASSEKPFPIDVVSFQRVDEAYLGENSPSLPILGDYKNGFRVGGVKMLLDGSPQGKTAYLTQPYMVPPKGAAHDYRGYPIMPAESVDGLFAKFIDAGVP
;
A
#
# COMPACT_ATOMS: atom_id res chain seq x y z
N GLU A 1 8.85 17.93 -9.19
CA GLU A 1 8.44 18.75 -10.35
C GLU A 1 7.40 18.04 -11.22
N ILE A 2 7.62 16.75 -11.61
CA ILE A 2 6.71 16.00 -12.50
C ILE A 2 5.30 15.87 -11.88
N ALA A 3 5.19 15.63 -10.59
CA ALA A 3 3.91 15.52 -9.87
C ALA A 3 3.31 16.87 -9.44
N GLY A 4 3.87 18.01 -9.86
CA GLY A 4 3.38 19.35 -9.53
C GLY A 4 3.55 19.75 -8.05
N ILE A 5 4.23 18.95 -7.24
CA ILE A 5 4.46 19.23 -5.81
C ILE A 5 5.42 20.40 -5.66
N ASN A 6 5.01 21.45 -4.97
CA ASN A 6 5.74 22.69 -4.76
C ASN A 6 5.54 23.23 -3.32
N GLU A 7 6.04 24.45 -3.08
CA GLU A 7 5.95 25.11 -1.77
C GLU A 7 4.52 25.39 -1.29
N ASN A 8 3.56 25.47 -2.21
CA ASN A 8 2.15 25.74 -1.89
C ASN A 8 1.31 24.45 -1.77
N THR A 9 1.88 23.29 -2.08
CA THR A 9 1.17 22.01 -1.99
C THR A 9 0.97 21.63 -0.52
N PRO A 10 -0.27 21.47 -0.01
CA PRO A 10 -0.50 21.06 1.38
C PRO A 10 -0.11 19.59 1.59
N ASN A 11 0.14 19.22 2.84
CA ASN A 11 0.23 17.81 3.19
C ASN A 11 -1.14 17.13 2.96
N PRO A 12 -1.18 15.96 2.33
CA PRO A 12 -2.41 15.20 2.23
C PRO A 12 -2.79 14.59 3.60
N PRO A 13 -4.06 14.27 3.84
CA PRO A 13 -4.46 13.48 5.00
C PRO A 13 -3.65 12.18 5.08
N GLY A 14 -3.11 11.86 6.26
CA GLY A 14 -2.29 10.66 6.47
C GLY A 14 -0.92 10.67 5.80
N GLY A 15 -0.40 11.82 5.35
CA GLY A 15 0.91 11.91 4.74
C GLY A 15 1.61 13.25 4.95
N VAL A 16 2.92 13.29 4.74
CA VAL A 16 3.75 14.47 4.92
C VAL A 16 4.68 14.70 3.73
N ILE A 17 4.68 15.93 3.22
CA ILE A 17 5.67 16.44 2.28
C ILE A 17 6.77 17.11 3.11
N ARG A 18 7.94 16.48 3.22
CA ARG A 18 9.07 17.05 3.98
C ARG A 18 9.66 18.27 3.29
N ARG A 19 10.04 19.27 4.09
CA ARG A 19 10.50 20.56 3.60
C ARG A 19 11.91 20.89 4.06
N LEU A 20 12.58 21.80 3.36
CA LEU A 20 13.95 22.24 3.66
C LEU A 20 13.95 23.25 4.81
N GLY A 21 14.46 22.87 5.98
CA GLY A 21 14.60 23.76 7.13
C GLY A 21 13.30 24.50 7.45
N ASP A 22 13.36 25.81 7.60
CA ASP A 22 12.22 26.68 7.86
C ASP A 22 11.48 27.14 6.59
N SER A 23 11.91 26.67 5.42
CA SER A 23 11.27 27.00 4.14
C SER A 23 10.10 26.07 3.84
N GLN A 24 9.17 26.54 2.99
CA GLN A 24 8.09 25.69 2.49
C GLN A 24 8.51 24.81 1.29
N LYS A 25 9.76 24.94 0.81
CA LYS A 25 10.24 24.21 -0.35
C LYS A 25 10.36 22.70 -0.05
N PRO A 26 9.74 21.80 -0.83
CA PRO A 26 9.88 20.37 -0.67
C PRO A 26 11.34 19.92 -0.77
N ASN A 27 11.76 18.99 0.08
CA ASN A 27 13.11 18.42 0.06
C ASN A 27 13.24 17.12 -0.74
N GLY A 28 12.12 16.63 -1.32
CA GLY A 28 12.05 15.40 -2.11
C GLY A 28 11.57 14.18 -1.32
N VAL A 29 11.44 14.26 0.00
CA VAL A 29 10.91 13.17 0.83
C VAL A 29 9.39 13.31 0.95
N LEU A 30 8.68 12.24 0.57
CA LEU A 30 7.23 12.11 0.67
C LEU A 30 6.93 10.92 1.57
N GLU A 31 6.13 11.14 2.61
CA GLU A 31 5.78 10.10 3.57
C GLU A 31 4.33 9.65 3.39
N GLU A 32 4.11 8.36 3.53
CA GLU A 32 2.81 7.67 3.52
C GLU A 32 1.94 8.09 2.31
N THR A 33 0.74 8.64 2.53
CA THR A 33 -0.19 9.02 1.45
C THR A 33 0.39 10.06 0.50
N ALA A 34 1.33 10.89 0.94
CA ALA A 34 2.05 11.82 0.06
C ALA A 34 2.91 11.06 -0.97
N GLY A 35 3.49 9.91 -0.59
CA GLY A 35 4.23 9.03 -1.50
C GLY A 35 3.31 8.33 -2.51
N PHE A 36 2.10 7.94 -2.11
CA PHE A 36 1.14 7.30 -3.02
C PHE A 36 0.69 8.21 -4.16
N ALA A 37 0.62 9.52 -3.91
CA ALA A 37 0.20 10.50 -4.92
C ALA A 37 1.09 10.54 -6.16
N ILE A 38 2.35 10.06 -6.08
CA ILE A 38 3.26 10.04 -7.23
C ILE A 38 3.19 8.76 -8.06
N GLN A 39 2.51 7.72 -7.60
CA GLN A 39 2.47 6.42 -8.30
C GLN A 39 1.91 6.53 -9.72
N SER A 40 0.93 7.41 -9.95
CA SER A 40 0.35 7.65 -11.27
C SER A 40 1.31 8.30 -12.28
N PHE A 41 2.44 8.84 -11.82
CA PHE A 41 3.47 9.45 -12.66
C PHE A 41 4.63 8.49 -12.97
N LEU A 42 4.62 7.29 -12.39
CA LEU A 42 5.62 6.28 -12.70
C LEU A 42 5.29 5.61 -14.04
N PRO A 43 6.30 5.35 -14.88
CA PRO A 43 6.07 4.66 -16.15
C PRO A 43 5.53 3.25 -15.90
N SER A 44 4.53 2.84 -16.69
CA SER A 44 4.08 1.46 -16.73
C SER A 44 5.13 0.58 -17.42
N ALA A 45 5.31 -0.65 -16.95
CA ALA A 45 6.17 -1.61 -17.61
C ALA A 45 5.52 -2.09 -18.92
N GLU A 46 6.22 -1.98 -20.06
CA GLU A 46 5.71 -2.48 -21.36
C GLU A 46 5.56 -4.02 -21.38
N ASN A 47 6.33 -4.72 -20.54
CA ASN A 47 6.40 -6.20 -20.48
C ASN A 47 5.99 -6.71 -19.08
N GLY A 48 4.91 -6.23 -18.51
CA GLY A 48 4.49 -6.55 -17.14
C GLY A 48 4.38 -8.05 -16.85
N ASN A 49 3.77 -8.82 -17.75
CA ASN A 49 3.61 -10.28 -17.59
C ASN A 49 4.96 -11.01 -17.57
N GLU A 50 5.90 -10.63 -18.43
CA GLU A 50 7.25 -11.23 -18.46
C GLU A 50 8.03 -10.90 -17.19
N LEU A 51 7.93 -9.67 -16.68
CA LEU A 51 8.57 -9.26 -15.43
C LEU A 51 8.00 -10.03 -14.23
N ILE A 52 6.68 -10.21 -14.16
CA ILE A 52 6.03 -11.00 -13.12
C ILE A 52 6.57 -12.44 -13.16
N HIS A 53 6.53 -13.10 -14.32
CA HIS A 53 7.02 -14.47 -14.45
C HIS A 53 8.52 -14.59 -14.15
N GLY A 54 9.34 -13.64 -14.59
CA GLY A 54 10.77 -13.58 -14.29
C GLY A 54 11.04 -13.51 -12.80
N GLY A 55 10.35 -12.61 -12.08
CA GLY A 55 10.46 -12.48 -10.62
C GLY A 55 10.03 -13.75 -9.88
N LEU A 56 8.94 -14.39 -10.31
CA LEU A 56 8.48 -15.65 -9.71
C LEU A 56 9.44 -16.82 -9.95
N LEU A 57 10.09 -16.86 -11.11
CA LEU A 57 11.16 -17.84 -11.36
C LEU A 57 12.38 -17.61 -10.48
N ASP A 58 12.71 -16.35 -10.18
CA ASP A 58 13.79 -16.04 -9.24
C ASP A 58 13.44 -16.50 -7.83
N TYR A 59 12.21 -16.32 -7.36
CA TYR A 59 11.77 -16.90 -6.09
C TYR A 59 11.88 -18.43 -6.08
N ALA A 60 11.43 -19.09 -7.15
CA ALA A 60 11.50 -20.56 -7.28
C ALA A 60 12.94 -21.08 -7.20
N ARG A 61 13.93 -20.36 -7.77
CA ARG A 61 15.36 -20.74 -7.69
C ARG A 61 15.89 -20.81 -6.26
N TYR A 62 15.30 -20.06 -5.32
CA TYR A 62 15.64 -20.09 -3.90
C TYR A 62 14.79 -21.07 -3.11
N GLY A 63 13.99 -21.91 -3.77
CA GLY A 63 13.13 -22.90 -3.12
C GLY A 63 11.84 -22.33 -2.51
N ILE A 64 11.49 -21.10 -2.84
CA ILE A 64 10.23 -20.48 -2.41
C ILE A 64 9.11 -21.07 -3.25
N THR A 65 8.07 -21.58 -2.58
CA THR A 65 6.92 -22.23 -3.22
C THR A 65 5.66 -21.37 -3.17
N THR A 66 5.64 -20.37 -2.30
CA THR A 66 4.51 -19.43 -2.16
C THR A 66 5.04 -18.03 -1.90
N ALA A 67 4.60 -17.05 -2.69
CA ALA A 67 4.87 -15.63 -2.49
C ALA A 67 3.58 -14.89 -2.09
N GLN A 68 3.71 -13.90 -1.20
CA GLN A 68 2.62 -13.04 -0.80
C GLN A 68 2.87 -11.61 -1.27
N ASP A 69 1.91 -11.04 -2.02
CA ASP A 69 1.80 -9.59 -2.20
C ASP A 69 0.84 -9.04 -1.16
N GLY A 70 1.40 -8.44 -0.11
CA GLY A 70 0.68 -8.05 1.10
C GLY A 70 -0.12 -6.76 0.99
N ALA A 71 -0.04 -6.01 -0.13
CA ALA A 71 -0.72 -4.70 -0.25
C ALA A 71 -0.98 -4.32 -1.71
N SER A 72 -1.61 -5.19 -2.46
CA SER A 72 -1.88 -5.01 -3.89
C SER A 72 -2.96 -3.95 -4.15
N SER A 73 -2.72 -3.08 -5.13
CA SER A 73 -3.82 -2.31 -5.72
C SER A 73 -4.73 -3.22 -6.57
N LEU A 74 -5.95 -2.77 -6.85
CA LEU A 74 -6.85 -3.51 -7.75
C LEU A 74 -6.23 -3.69 -9.15
N GLY A 75 -5.45 -2.69 -9.62
CA GLY A 75 -4.71 -2.78 -10.88
C GLY A 75 -3.71 -3.94 -10.87
N VAL A 76 -2.87 -4.03 -9.83
CA VAL A 76 -1.90 -5.12 -9.65
C VAL A 76 -2.58 -6.49 -9.57
N ILE A 77 -3.70 -6.60 -8.84
CA ILE A 77 -4.47 -7.85 -8.79
C ILE A 77 -4.96 -8.27 -10.17
N ASN A 78 -5.44 -7.33 -10.98
CA ASN A 78 -5.89 -7.62 -12.33
C ASN A 78 -4.72 -8.02 -13.26
N GLU A 79 -3.56 -7.39 -13.11
CA GLU A 79 -2.35 -7.77 -13.85
C GLU A 79 -1.88 -9.17 -13.47
N LEU A 80 -1.79 -9.51 -12.18
CA LEU A 80 -1.43 -10.85 -11.71
C LEU A 80 -2.41 -11.91 -12.20
N ARG A 81 -3.71 -11.61 -12.17
CA ARG A 81 -4.76 -12.50 -12.70
C ARG A 81 -4.61 -12.72 -14.21
N SER A 82 -4.34 -11.65 -14.96
CA SER A 82 -4.09 -11.72 -16.40
C SER A 82 -2.86 -12.56 -16.71
N ALA A 83 -1.73 -12.27 -16.06
CA ALA A 83 -0.48 -12.99 -16.25
C ALA A 83 -0.61 -14.49 -15.91
N SER A 84 -1.29 -14.84 -14.81
CA SER A 84 -1.52 -16.23 -14.42
C SER A 84 -2.45 -16.96 -15.40
N SER A 85 -3.40 -16.25 -16.02
CA SER A 85 -4.31 -16.81 -17.02
C SER A 85 -3.63 -17.07 -18.37
N GLU A 86 -2.68 -16.22 -18.74
CA GLU A 86 -1.88 -16.38 -19.95
C GLU A 86 -0.90 -17.57 -19.80
N LYS A 87 -0.23 -17.65 -18.65
CA LYS A 87 0.70 -18.72 -18.32
C LYS A 87 0.64 -19.01 -16.81
N PRO A 88 0.44 -20.27 -16.39
CA PRO A 88 0.44 -20.63 -14.97
C PRO A 88 1.73 -20.18 -14.27
N PHE A 89 1.60 -19.69 -13.03
CA PHE A 89 2.75 -19.29 -12.24
C PHE A 89 3.58 -20.50 -11.79
N PRO A 90 4.90 -20.39 -11.72
CA PRO A 90 5.79 -21.48 -11.28
C PRO A 90 5.71 -21.74 -9.76
N ILE A 91 5.15 -20.81 -9.00
CA ILE A 91 4.89 -20.88 -7.56
C ILE A 91 3.50 -20.30 -7.27
N ASP A 92 2.96 -20.59 -6.11
CA ASP A 92 1.71 -19.97 -5.67
C ASP A 92 1.93 -18.49 -5.31
N VAL A 93 0.98 -17.64 -5.73
CA VAL A 93 0.95 -16.22 -5.38
C VAL A 93 -0.38 -15.89 -4.71
N VAL A 94 -0.33 -15.32 -3.51
CA VAL A 94 -1.49 -14.82 -2.79
C VAL A 94 -1.39 -13.31 -2.65
N SER A 95 -2.39 -12.56 -3.15
CA SER A 95 -2.48 -11.12 -3.01
C SER A 95 -3.50 -10.73 -1.95
N PHE A 96 -3.18 -9.69 -1.18
CA PHE A 96 -4.12 -9.02 -0.27
C PHE A 96 -4.44 -7.64 -0.84
N GLN A 97 -5.72 -7.42 -1.16
CA GLN A 97 -6.17 -6.17 -1.76
C GLN A 97 -6.09 -5.02 -0.75
N ARG A 98 -5.36 -3.97 -1.10
CA ARG A 98 -5.34 -2.75 -0.26
C ARG A 98 -6.70 -2.08 -0.30
N VAL A 99 -7.22 -1.79 0.88
CA VAL A 99 -8.50 -1.11 1.11
C VAL A 99 -8.30 0.11 2.01
N ASP A 100 -9.16 1.11 1.83
CA ASP A 100 -9.16 2.38 2.55
C ASP A 100 -10.60 2.87 2.77
N GLU A 101 -10.77 4.12 3.19
CA GLU A 101 -12.05 4.75 3.50
C GLU A 101 -13.04 4.76 2.30
N ALA A 102 -12.57 4.61 1.06
CA ALA A 102 -13.45 4.51 -0.10
C ALA A 102 -14.43 3.33 0.00
N TYR A 103 -14.07 2.30 0.77
CA TYR A 103 -14.93 1.13 1.01
C TYR A 103 -16.06 1.40 2.01
N LEU A 104 -16.09 2.54 2.70
CA LEU A 104 -17.16 2.92 3.64
C LEU A 104 -18.31 3.69 2.99
N GLY A 105 -18.07 4.34 1.84
CA GLY A 105 -19.05 5.17 1.15
C GLY A 105 -20.15 4.37 0.45
N GLU A 106 -21.23 5.06 0.06
CA GLU A 106 -22.36 4.49 -0.70
C GLU A 106 -21.92 3.93 -2.08
N ASN A 107 -20.91 4.57 -2.71
CA ASN A 107 -20.32 4.13 -3.96
C ASN A 107 -19.06 3.27 -3.73
N SER A 108 -19.03 2.49 -2.64
CA SER A 108 -17.87 1.69 -2.30
C SER A 108 -17.52 0.69 -3.41
N PRO A 109 -16.23 0.43 -3.66
CA PRO A 109 -15.81 -0.61 -4.58
C PRO A 109 -16.38 -1.97 -4.17
N SER A 110 -16.52 -2.87 -5.15
CA SER A 110 -16.91 -4.26 -4.87
C SER A 110 -15.89 -4.92 -3.95
N LEU A 111 -16.38 -5.78 -3.06
CA LEU A 111 -15.51 -6.59 -2.21
C LEU A 111 -14.63 -7.51 -3.07
N PRO A 112 -13.41 -7.83 -2.62
CA PRO A 112 -12.53 -8.71 -3.36
C PRO A 112 -13.17 -10.09 -3.53
N ILE A 113 -13.05 -10.66 -4.72
CA ILE A 113 -13.47 -12.04 -4.99
C ILE A 113 -12.38 -12.95 -4.45
N LEU A 114 -12.65 -13.55 -3.31
CA LEU A 114 -11.81 -14.57 -2.70
C LEU A 114 -12.02 -15.91 -3.41
N GLY A 115 -11.07 -16.81 -3.30
CA GLY A 115 -11.22 -18.15 -3.86
C GLY A 115 -9.96 -18.99 -3.76
N ASP A 116 -10.06 -20.18 -4.32
CA ASP A 116 -8.95 -21.09 -4.47
C ASP A 116 -7.94 -20.63 -5.51
N TYR A 117 -6.77 -21.21 -5.48
CA TYR A 117 -5.76 -20.96 -6.50
C TYR A 117 -6.25 -21.35 -7.89
N LYS A 118 -6.07 -20.42 -8.83
CA LYS A 118 -6.22 -20.67 -10.27
C LYS A 118 -4.89 -20.35 -10.95
N ASN A 119 -4.31 -21.33 -11.61
CA ASN A 119 -3.00 -21.15 -12.29
C ASN A 119 -1.90 -20.60 -11.38
N GLY A 120 -1.93 -20.94 -10.07
CA GLY A 120 -0.98 -20.44 -9.09
C GLY A 120 -1.28 -19.05 -8.54
N PHE A 121 -2.46 -18.46 -8.80
CA PHE A 121 -2.84 -17.14 -8.26
C PHE A 121 -4.17 -17.19 -7.51
N ARG A 122 -4.25 -16.45 -6.37
CA ARG A 122 -5.50 -16.15 -5.67
C ARG A 122 -5.47 -14.79 -4.96
N VAL A 123 -6.64 -14.26 -4.65
CA VAL A 123 -6.81 -13.18 -3.66
C VAL A 123 -7.10 -13.81 -2.31
N GLY A 124 -6.28 -13.51 -1.30
CA GLY A 124 -6.33 -14.10 0.02
C GLY A 124 -7.17 -13.33 1.03
N GLY A 125 -7.37 -12.03 0.80
CA GLY A 125 -8.08 -11.15 1.73
C GLY A 125 -7.83 -9.68 1.44
N VAL A 126 -7.96 -8.84 2.47
CA VAL A 126 -7.71 -7.40 2.39
C VAL A 126 -6.55 -6.96 3.26
N LYS A 127 -5.96 -5.83 2.90
CA LYS A 127 -4.90 -5.14 3.65
C LYS A 127 -5.33 -3.72 3.96
N MET A 128 -5.41 -3.39 5.24
CA MET A 128 -5.55 -2.02 5.72
C MET A 128 -4.19 -1.47 6.15
N LEU A 129 -3.87 -0.25 5.70
CA LEU A 129 -2.72 0.49 6.16
C LEU A 129 -3.21 1.51 7.20
N LEU A 130 -2.93 1.24 8.48
CA LEU A 130 -3.45 2.05 9.59
C LEU A 130 -2.49 3.17 9.96
N ASP A 131 -1.21 2.94 9.80
CA ASP A 131 -0.13 3.87 10.11
C ASP A 131 1.10 3.58 9.22
N GLY A 132 2.19 4.28 9.48
CA GLY A 132 3.43 4.09 8.75
C GLY A 132 4.37 3.06 9.38
N SER A 133 5.69 3.22 9.16
CA SER A 133 6.71 2.28 9.60
C SER A 133 7.55 2.83 10.76
N PRO A 134 8.01 1.97 11.71
CA PRO A 134 8.97 2.37 12.74
C PRO A 134 10.28 2.92 12.16
N GLN A 135 10.75 2.34 11.06
CA GLN A 135 11.98 2.76 10.37
C GLN A 135 11.86 4.18 9.80
N GLY A 136 10.70 4.51 9.23
CA GLY A 136 10.37 5.85 8.75
C GLY A 136 9.98 6.82 9.86
N LYS A 137 9.81 6.33 11.10
CA LYS A 137 9.29 7.08 12.26
C LYS A 137 7.88 7.65 12.00
N THR A 138 7.09 6.94 11.20
CA THR A 138 5.70 7.27 10.88
C THR A 138 4.70 6.29 11.51
N ALA A 139 5.17 5.17 12.11
CA ALA A 139 4.32 4.30 12.92
C ALA A 139 3.72 5.07 14.10
N TYR A 140 2.40 4.90 14.33
CA TYR A 140 1.67 5.61 15.39
C TYR A 140 1.78 4.85 16.71
N LEU A 141 2.66 5.32 17.61
CA LEU A 141 3.03 4.65 18.85
C LEU A 141 2.24 5.20 20.04
N THR A 142 2.03 4.37 21.06
CA THR A 142 1.46 4.79 22.34
C THR A 142 2.42 5.64 23.19
N GLN A 143 3.74 5.51 22.95
CA GLN A 143 4.79 6.29 23.59
C GLN A 143 5.56 7.11 22.55
N PRO A 144 6.13 8.27 22.92
CA PRO A 144 6.98 9.04 22.04
C PRO A 144 8.18 8.23 21.52
N TYR A 145 8.60 8.55 20.29
CA TYR A 145 9.87 8.03 19.77
C TYR A 145 11.03 8.50 20.63
N MET A 146 11.92 7.59 21.06
CA MET A 146 13.14 7.95 21.80
C MET A 146 14.03 8.92 21.00
N VAL A 147 14.05 8.77 19.68
CA VAL A 147 14.75 9.66 18.74
C VAL A 147 13.73 10.08 17.68
N PRO A 148 13.02 11.19 17.89
CA PRO A 148 12.04 11.67 16.90
C PRO A 148 12.73 12.13 15.60
N PRO A 149 11.96 12.36 14.50
CA PRO A 149 12.50 13.00 13.30
C PRO A 149 13.08 14.38 13.63
N LYS A 150 14.09 14.80 12.86
CA LYS A 150 14.69 16.14 13.03
C LYS A 150 13.63 17.23 12.90
N GLY A 151 13.53 18.10 13.90
CA GLY A 151 12.56 19.19 13.95
C GLY A 151 11.17 18.80 14.48
N ALA A 152 10.93 17.53 14.80
CA ALA A 152 9.70 17.12 15.47
C ALA A 152 9.76 17.41 16.98
N ALA A 153 8.59 17.53 17.61
CA ALA A 153 8.45 17.73 19.04
C ALA A 153 8.94 16.50 19.83
N HIS A 154 9.31 16.68 21.10
CA HIS A 154 9.79 15.58 21.97
C HIS A 154 8.72 14.51 22.25
N ASP A 155 7.45 14.87 22.17
CA ASP A 155 6.30 13.99 22.36
C ASP A 155 5.79 13.36 21.04
N TYR A 156 6.55 13.49 19.96
CA TYR A 156 6.20 12.94 18.66
C TYR A 156 6.04 11.42 18.71
N ARG A 157 4.91 10.91 18.20
CA ARG A 157 4.50 9.50 18.24
C ARG A 157 4.22 8.89 16.87
N GLY A 158 4.51 9.57 15.78
CA GLY A 158 3.98 9.23 14.46
C GLY A 158 2.56 9.76 14.26
N TYR A 159 1.83 9.19 13.32
CA TYR A 159 0.45 9.59 13.01
C TYR A 159 -0.33 8.45 12.31
N PRO A 160 -1.66 8.39 12.50
CA PRO A 160 -2.48 7.43 11.78
C PRO A 160 -2.67 7.87 10.31
N ILE A 161 -2.86 6.90 9.41
CA ILE A 161 -3.19 7.15 7.99
C ILE A 161 -4.68 7.50 7.85
N MET A 162 -5.54 6.92 8.70
CA MET A 162 -6.98 7.17 8.70
C MET A 162 -7.53 7.30 10.12
N PRO A 163 -8.69 7.95 10.31
CA PRO A 163 -9.36 8.05 11.62
C PRO A 163 -9.75 6.69 12.21
N ALA A 164 -9.80 6.60 13.53
CA ALA A 164 -10.15 5.35 14.23
C ALA A 164 -11.56 4.84 13.85
N GLU A 165 -12.52 5.76 13.70
CA GLU A 165 -13.90 5.42 13.30
C GLU A 165 -13.95 4.77 11.92
N SER A 166 -13.10 5.20 10.99
CA SER A 166 -12.97 4.59 9.67
C SER A 166 -12.38 3.18 9.77
N VAL A 167 -11.41 2.99 10.65
CA VAL A 167 -10.82 1.66 10.91
C VAL A 167 -11.88 0.70 11.45
N ASP A 168 -12.63 1.10 12.46
CA ASP A 168 -13.70 0.27 13.06
C ASP A 168 -14.77 -0.09 12.02
N GLY A 169 -15.17 0.88 11.18
CA GLY A 169 -16.13 0.65 10.11
C GLY A 169 -15.64 -0.33 9.05
N LEU A 170 -14.37 -0.25 8.67
CA LEU A 170 -13.75 -1.19 7.71
C LEU A 170 -13.68 -2.60 8.30
N PHE A 171 -13.22 -2.74 9.56
CA PHE A 171 -13.18 -4.03 10.23
C PHE A 171 -14.56 -4.68 10.28
N ALA A 172 -15.58 -3.95 10.74
CA ALA A 172 -16.96 -4.45 10.78
C ALA A 172 -17.41 -4.94 9.39
N LYS A 173 -17.23 -4.10 8.36
CA LYS A 173 -17.64 -4.43 6.98
C LYS A 173 -17.00 -5.71 6.46
N PHE A 174 -15.68 -5.88 6.62
CA PHE A 174 -14.98 -7.03 6.07
C PHE A 174 -15.19 -8.29 6.89
N ILE A 175 -15.28 -8.20 8.23
CA ILE A 175 -15.63 -9.32 9.11
C ILE A 175 -17.03 -9.82 8.79
N ASP A 176 -18.03 -8.94 8.69
CA ASP A 176 -19.41 -9.30 8.37
C ASP A 176 -19.55 -9.95 6.98
N ALA A 177 -18.67 -9.56 6.05
CA ALA A 177 -18.59 -10.14 4.72
C ALA A 177 -17.78 -11.45 4.66
N GLY A 178 -17.17 -11.89 5.77
CA GLY A 178 -16.31 -13.08 5.82
C GLY A 178 -15.01 -12.91 5.02
N VAL A 179 -14.52 -11.67 4.87
CA VAL A 179 -13.27 -11.36 4.16
C VAL A 179 -12.13 -11.21 5.19
N PRO A 180 -11.09 -12.08 5.14
CA PRO A 180 -9.94 -12.01 6.03
C PRO A 180 -9.01 -10.84 5.69
#